data_f107ee228e0851cf5ccf95cc9ddfca17
#
_entry.id   f107ee228e0851cf5ccf95cc9ddfca17
#
_cell.length_a   1.000
_cell.length_b   1.000
_cell.length_c   1.000
_cell.angle_alpha   90.00
_cell.angle_beta   90.00
_cell.angle_gamma   90.00
#
_symmetry.space_group_name_H-M   'P 1'
#
loop_
_entity.id
_entity.type
_entity.pdbx_description
1 polymer ?
#
loop_
_entity_poly.entity_id
_entity_poly.type
_entity_poly.pdbx_seq_one_letter_code
_entity_poly.pdbx_strand_id
1 'polypeptide(L)'
;MQIIKRSEELMRIRVRSEDDLWSLAHLCRKGRLLGMLGERRDQTTAGQEGGRAKAAERKRMWIVLRVESHEVQAFSETLRVHGIIEEAQIDKGSHHTHMIAVGDEVEITAESFPQVDWDLLEKASKASGESRLAIAIVEHDEITLYELALHGIREVAQFTMRGGGKYSGGVRASQEVQDAFRAKVAKDLHLQLPEKVALLLAGPGLAREALLSEMKHTGRTLKTVGTSIGGRSGVNEVLAEGLAGELLEEHGLVKEIGL
;
A
#
# COMPACT_ATOMS: atom_id res chain seq x y z
N MET A 1 -11.21 0.03 1.63
CA MET A 1 -11.76 0.58 2.90
C MET A 1 -12.94 -0.26 3.37
N GLN A 2 -13.04 -0.62 4.64
CA GLN A 2 -14.17 -1.37 5.19
C GLN A 2 -15.05 -0.45 6.02
N ILE A 3 -16.32 -0.32 5.64
CA ILE A 3 -17.29 0.44 6.41
C ILE A 3 -17.78 -0.45 7.57
N ILE A 4 -17.63 0.02 8.81
CA ILE A 4 -18.08 -0.67 10.03
C ILE A 4 -19.45 -0.11 10.45
N LYS A 5 -19.58 1.21 10.45
CA LYS A 5 -20.81 1.91 10.80
C LYS A 5 -20.93 3.21 10.01
N ARG A 6 -22.15 3.56 9.61
CA ARG A 6 -22.45 4.87 9.01
C ARG A 6 -23.80 5.41 9.52
N SER A 7 -23.85 6.72 9.69
CA SER A 7 -25.06 7.50 9.91
C SER A 7 -24.87 8.88 9.31
N GLU A 8 -25.87 9.76 9.34
CA GLU A 8 -25.77 11.11 8.79
C GLU A 8 -24.60 11.91 9.35
N GLU A 9 -24.23 11.68 10.62
CA GLU A 9 -23.20 12.42 11.35
C GLU A 9 -21.93 11.60 11.63
N LEU A 10 -21.87 10.29 11.25
CA LEU A 10 -20.78 9.41 11.66
C LEU A 10 -20.40 8.41 10.58
N MET A 11 -19.11 8.32 10.34
CA MET A 11 -18.46 7.26 9.54
C MET A 11 -17.44 6.53 10.41
N ARG A 12 -17.63 5.23 10.65
CA ARG A 12 -16.64 4.37 11.30
C ARG A 12 -16.11 3.36 10.29
N ILE A 13 -14.81 3.39 10.07
CA ILE A 13 -14.15 2.67 8.99
C ILE A 13 -12.89 1.99 9.49
N ARG A 14 -12.53 0.87 8.83
CA ARG A 14 -11.23 0.23 8.98
C ARG A 14 -10.43 0.38 7.70
N VAL A 15 -9.20 0.85 7.84
CA VAL A 15 -8.23 0.97 6.74
C VAL A 15 -7.73 -0.42 6.33
N ARG A 16 -7.84 -0.79 5.05
CA ARG A 16 -7.46 -2.11 4.53
C ARG A 16 -6.27 -2.07 3.58
N SER A 17 -6.01 -0.91 2.98
CA SER A 17 -4.94 -0.70 2.02
C SER A 17 -4.37 0.71 2.16
N GLU A 18 -3.23 0.94 1.54
CA GLU A 18 -2.63 2.29 1.45
C GLU A 18 -3.54 3.27 0.68
N ASP A 19 -4.24 2.77 -0.36
CA ASP A 19 -5.22 3.57 -1.10
C ASP A 19 -6.36 4.10 -0.22
N ASP A 20 -6.69 3.35 0.84
CA ASP A 20 -7.68 3.78 1.81
C ASP A 20 -7.19 5.00 2.61
N LEU A 21 -5.87 5.10 2.87
CA LEU A 21 -5.28 6.26 3.57
C LEU A 21 -5.44 7.54 2.75
N TRP A 22 -5.30 7.47 1.43
CA TRP A 22 -5.54 8.58 0.53
C TRP A 22 -7.01 9.00 0.53
N SER A 23 -7.91 8.04 0.42
CA SER A 23 -9.35 8.30 0.50
C SER A 23 -9.74 8.88 1.86
N LEU A 24 -9.17 8.34 2.95
CA LEU A 24 -9.37 8.81 4.31
C LEU A 24 -8.87 10.25 4.51
N ALA A 25 -7.73 10.61 3.92
CA ALA A 25 -7.20 11.97 3.97
C ALA A 25 -8.22 13.00 3.45
N HIS A 26 -8.93 12.68 2.35
CA HIS A 26 -9.98 13.55 1.81
C HIS A 26 -11.20 13.65 2.72
N LEU A 27 -11.46 12.65 3.56
CA LEU A 27 -12.54 12.67 4.55
C LEU A 27 -12.14 13.43 5.83
N CYS A 28 -10.83 13.49 6.16
CA CYS A 28 -10.30 14.18 7.33
C CYS A 28 -10.19 15.70 7.12
N ARG A 29 -11.31 16.37 6.80
CA ARG A 29 -11.32 17.82 6.58
C ARG A 29 -11.18 18.59 7.88
N LYS A 30 -10.56 19.78 7.79
CA LYS A 30 -10.42 20.71 8.93
C LYS A 30 -11.78 20.97 9.61
N GLY A 31 -11.79 20.89 10.94
CA GLY A 31 -12.96 21.09 11.77
C GLY A 31 -13.78 19.84 12.08
N ARG A 32 -13.63 18.75 11.30
CA ARG A 32 -14.24 17.45 11.61
C ARG A 32 -13.62 16.82 12.85
N LEU A 33 -14.34 15.94 13.49
CA LEU A 33 -13.82 15.16 14.61
C LEU A 33 -13.33 13.82 14.09
N LEU A 34 -12.13 13.42 14.51
CA LEU A 34 -11.52 12.12 14.19
C LEU A 34 -11.16 11.38 15.47
N GLY A 35 -11.81 10.26 15.70
CA GLY A 35 -11.56 9.38 16.84
C GLY A 35 -10.83 8.11 16.45
N MET A 36 -9.84 7.70 17.23
CA MET A 36 -9.19 6.40 17.17
C MET A 36 -8.51 6.03 18.49
N LEU A 37 -8.11 4.77 18.61
CA LEU A 37 -7.26 4.32 19.72
C LEU A 37 -5.85 4.90 19.54
N GLY A 38 -5.41 5.69 20.51
CA GLY A 38 -4.08 6.29 20.54
C GLY A 38 -3.38 6.01 21.88
N GLU A 39 -2.09 6.31 21.93
CA GLU A 39 -1.29 6.24 23.15
C GLU A 39 -0.86 7.63 23.57
N ARG A 40 -1.03 7.93 24.86
CA ARG A 40 -0.58 9.18 25.44
C ARG A 40 0.17 8.97 26.74
N ARG A 41 1.21 9.77 26.97
CA ARG A 41 1.97 9.75 28.23
C ARG A 41 1.16 10.49 29.29
N ASP A 42 0.90 9.82 30.43
CA ASP A 42 0.27 10.44 31.57
C ASP A 42 1.32 11.28 32.30
N GLN A 43 1.27 12.60 32.09
CA GLN A 43 2.20 13.56 32.73
C GLN A 43 1.83 13.85 34.19
N THR A 44 0.65 13.47 34.67
CA THR A 44 0.20 13.72 36.04
C THR A 44 0.93 12.87 37.08
N THR A 45 1.63 11.82 36.66
CA THR A 45 2.47 10.97 37.54
C THR A 45 3.93 11.44 37.62
N ALA A 46 4.34 12.49 36.95
CA ALA A 46 5.69 13.04 36.96
C ALA A 46 5.86 14.18 37.97
N GLY A 47 5.61 13.89 39.25
CA GLY A 47 5.78 14.93 40.26
C GLY A 47 5.48 14.48 41.69
N GLN A 48 6.32 13.64 42.27
CA GLN A 48 6.55 13.61 43.69
C GLN A 48 8.03 13.35 44.00
N GLU A 49 8.54 14.14 44.93
CA GLU A 49 9.93 14.36 45.34
C GLU A 49 10.79 13.11 45.43
N GLY A 50 12.02 13.21 44.94
CA GLY A 50 13.19 12.48 45.50
C GLY A 50 13.57 11.15 44.87
N GLY A 51 13.06 10.76 43.72
CA GLY A 51 13.47 9.52 43.04
C GLY A 51 13.62 9.68 41.54
N ARG A 52 14.56 8.91 40.93
CA ARG A 52 14.71 8.82 39.46
C ARG A 52 13.33 8.86 38.79
N ALA A 53 13.11 9.83 37.88
CA ALA A 53 11.87 9.99 37.13
C ALA A 53 11.44 8.64 36.54
N LYS A 54 10.39 8.02 37.09
CA LYS A 54 9.74 6.89 36.46
C LYS A 54 9.29 7.35 35.09
N ALA A 55 9.65 6.62 34.02
CA ALA A 55 9.20 6.88 32.70
C ALA A 55 7.66 6.92 32.71
N ALA A 56 7.08 8.07 32.34
CA ALA A 56 5.63 8.27 32.32
C ALA A 56 4.99 7.13 31.53
N GLU A 57 4.08 6.41 32.15
CA GLU A 57 3.41 5.26 31.56
C GLU A 57 2.55 5.71 30.38
N ARG A 58 2.68 5.03 29.24
CA ARG A 58 1.82 5.29 28.09
C ARG A 58 0.48 4.59 28.30
N LYS A 59 -0.59 5.35 28.34
CA LYS A 59 -1.95 4.83 28.40
C LYS A 59 -2.56 4.77 27.02
N ARG A 60 -3.07 3.61 26.65
CA ARG A 60 -3.85 3.43 25.43
C ARG A 60 -5.30 3.81 25.71
N MET A 61 -5.85 4.75 24.96
CA MET A 61 -7.20 5.26 25.14
C MET A 61 -7.81 5.70 23.81
N TRP A 62 -9.12 5.85 23.77
CA TRP A 62 -9.79 6.49 22.67
C TRP A 62 -9.54 7.99 22.74
N ILE A 63 -9.08 8.59 21.63
CA ILE A 63 -8.76 10.01 21.52
C ILE A 63 -9.52 10.57 20.33
N VAL A 64 -10.31 11.59 20.53
CA VAL A 64 -11.02 12.32 19.48
C VAL A 64 -10.34 13.67 19.27
N LEU A 65 -9.91 13.91 18.04
CA LEU A 65 -9.28 15.18 17.61
C LEU A 65 -10.27 16.02 16.81
N ARG A 66 -10.28 17.32 17.05
CA ARG A 66 -10.75 18.30 16.07
C ARG A 66 -9.63 18.52 15.06
N VAL A 67 -9.83 18.04 13.84
CA VAL A 67 -8.82 18.07 12.77
C VAL A 67 -8.44 19.51 12.41
N GLU A 68 -7.16 19.80 12.41
CA GLU A 68 -6.57 21.05 11.92
C GLU A 68 -5.87 20.89 10.59
N SER A 69 -5.10 19.78 10.44
CA SER A 69 -4.38 19.46 9.22
C SER A 69 -4.17 17.94 9.11
N HIS A 70 -3.89 17.50 7.90
CA HIS A 70 -3.46 16.12 7.65
C HIS A 70 -2.34 16.10 6.61
N GLU A 71 -1.53 15.05 6.64
CA GLU A 71 -0.42 14.83 5.73
C GLU A 71 -0.34 13.34 5.37
N VAL A 72 -0.32 13.04 4.08
CA VAL A 72 0.03 11.73 3.55
C VAL A 72 1.45 11.82 3.02
N GLN A 73 2.37 11.10 3.63
CA GLN A 73 3.75 11.06 3.14
C GLN A 73 3.85 10.02 2.03
N ALA A 74 4.36 10.41 0.87
CA ALA A 74 4.42 9.59 -0.35
C ALA A 74 5.20 8.26 -0.22
N PHE A 75 5.93 8.06 0.88
CA PHE A 75 6.71 6.84 1.16
C PHE A 75 6.49 6.29 2.57
N SER A 76 5.50 6.82 3.29
CA SER A 76 5.10 6.26 4.58
C SER A 76 3.71 5.64 4.43
N GLU A 77 3.59 4.42 4.86
CA GLU A 77 2.33 3.66 4.91
C GLU A 77 1.38 4.21 5.99
N THR A 78 1.44 5.54 6.25
CA THR A 78 0.67 6.18 7.30
C THR A 78 0.11 7.54 6.88
N LEU A 79 -1.12 7.81 7.31
CA LEU A 79 -1.76 9.12 7.28
C LEU A 79 -1.58 9.79 8.65
N ARG A 80 -0.98 10.96 8.66
CA ARG A 80 -0.84 11.78 9.88
C ARG A 80 -1.98 12.79 9.92
N VAL A 81 -2.75 12.78 11.01
CA VAL A 81 -3.83 13.75 11.24
C VAL A 81 -3.53 14.49 12.53
N HIS A 82 -3.31 15.79 12.39
CA HIS A 82 -3.00 16.69 13.50
C HIS A 82 -4.23 17.49 13.92
N GLY A 83 -4.40 17.69 15.21
CA GLY A 83 -5.52 18.47 15.73
C GLY A 83 -5.48 18.64 17.24
N ILE A 84 -6.56 19.23 17.78
CA ILE A 84 -6.77 19.46 19.19
C ILE A 84 -7.64 18.35 19.76
N ILE A 85 -7.27 17.82 20.91
CA ILE A 85 -8.03 16.80 21.63
C ILE A 85 -9.35 17.39 22.12
N GLU A 86 -10.46 16.94 21.54
CA GLU A 86 -11.81 17.27 21.99
C GLU A 86 -12.28 16.32 23.07
N GLU A 87 -11.99 15.02 22.92
CA GLU A 87 -12.35 14.00 23.89
C GLU A 87 -11.19 13.02 24.10
N ALA A 88 -10.79 12.87 25.34
CA ALA A 88 -9.86 11.85 25.83
C ALA A 88 -9.95 11.80 27.36
N GLN A 89 -9.37 10.75 27.97
CA GLN A 89 -9.30 10.64 29.43
C GLN A 89 -8.38 11.68 30.06
N ILE A 90 -7.36 12.13 29.31
CA ILE A 90 -6.36 13.13 29.76
C ILE A 90 -6.08 14.12 28.64
N ASP A 91 -5.53 15.28 29.00
CA ASP A 91 -4.98 16.31 28.11
C ASP A 91 -5.99 16.88 27.08
N LYS A 92 -7.28 16.96 27.42
CA LYS A 92 -8.28 17.66 26.59
C LYS A 92 -7.81 19.10 26.33
N GLY A 93 -7.96 19.57 25.09
CA GLY A 93 -7.51 20.88 24.64
C GLY A 93 -6.04 20.92 24.20
N SER A 94 -5.27 19.87 24.40
CA SER A 94 -3.87 19.78 23.92
C SER A 94 -3.80 19.31 22.47
N HIS A 95 -2.72 19.66 21.79
CA HIS A 95 -2.43 19.15 20.45
C HIS A 95 -2.03 17.66 20.49
N HIS A 96 -2.48 16.93 19.51
CA HIS A 96 -2.10 15.53 19.27
C HIS A 96 -2.06 15.22 17.78
N THR A 97 -1.30 14.20 17.41
CA THR A 97 -1.23 13.71 16.05
C THR A 97 -1.56 12.21 16.04
N HIS A 98 -2.62 11.84 15.35
CA HIS A 98 -2.89 10.45 15.03
C HIS A 98 -2.02 10.01 13.86
N MET A 99 -1.44 8.82 13.99
CA MET A 99 -0.74 8.14 12.90
C MET A 99 -1.59 6.93 12.53
N ILE A 100 -2.27 7.02 11.41
CA ILE A 100 -3.22 6.01 10.93
C ILE A 100 -2.52 5.13 9.91
N ALA A 101 -2.53 3.82 10.14
CA ALA A 101 -1.92 2.82 9.27
C ALA A 101 -2.97 1.81 8.76
N VAL A 102 -2.54 0.94 7.86
CA VAL A 102 -3.35 -0.20 7.42
C VAL A 102 -3.65 -1.09 8.62
N GLY A 103 -4.93 -1.44 8.80
CA GLY A 103 -5.45 -2.21 9.93
C GLY A 103 -6.15 -1.37 10.99
N ASP A 104 -5.88 -0.07 11.05
CA ASP A 104 -6.48 0.82 12.05
C ASP A 104 -7.96 1.06 11.78
N GLU A 105 -8.66 1.33 12.85
CA GLU A 105 -10.08 1.67 12.88
C GLU A 105 -10.23 3.12 13.34
N VAL A 106 -10.93 3.92 12.53
CA VAL A 106 -11.15 5.33 12.79
C VAL A 106 -12.63 5.69 12.70
N GLU A 107 -13.01 6.70 13.44
CA GLU A 107 -14.34 7.25 13.45
C GLU A 107 -14.29 8.73 13.09
N ILE A 108 -15.00 9.15 12.04
CA ILE A 108 -15.12 10.54 11.64
C ILE A 108 -16.52 11.00 11.97
N THR A 109 -16.62 12.13 12.67
CA THR A 109 -17.90 12.76 13.01
C THR A 109 -17.93 14.19 12.46
N ALA A 110 -19.08 14.59 11.93
CA ALA A 110 -19.38 15.92 11.43
C ALA A 110 -20.87 16.20 11.64
N GLU A 111 -21.31 17.46 11.58
CA GLU A 111 -22.73 17.83 11.62
C GLU A 111 -23.52 17.16 10.47
N SER A 112 -22.92 17.06 9.31
CA SER A 112 -23.40 16.31 8.17
C SER A 112 -22.26 16.01 7.19
N PHE A 113 -22.45 14.99 6.36
CA PHE A 113 -21.52 14.68 5.27
C PHE A 113 -22.18 14.98 3.93
N PRO A 114 -21.54 15.79 3.07
CA PRO A 114 -22.01 16.01 1.70
C PRO A 114 -21.97 14.72 0.90
N GLN A 115 -22.81 14.61 -0.14
CA GLN A 115 -22.92 13.41 -0.96
C GLN A 115 -21.57 12.94 -1.52
N VAL A 116 -20.70 13.87 -1.89
CA VAL A 116 -19.36 13.55 -2.41
C VAL A 116 -18.51 12.72 -1.43
N ASP A 117 -18.71 12.89 -0.12
CA ASP A 117 -17.98 12.10 0.88
C ASP A 117 -18.53 10.67 0.95
N TRP A 118 -19.83 10.51 0.79
CA TRP A 118 -20.48 9.19 0.70
C TRP A 118 -20.05 8.44 -0.57
N ASP A 119 -20.02 9.14 -1.70
CA ASP A 119 -19.58 8.57 -2.98
C ASP A 119 -18.11 8.13 -2.92
N LEU A 120 -17.24 8.94 -2.28
CA LEU A 120 -15.85 8.59 -2.04
C LEU A 120 -15.71 7.37 -1.14
N LEU A 121 -16.47 7.33 -0.03
CA LEU A 121 -16.47 6.21 0.91
C LEU A 121 -16.94 4.90 0.23
N GLU A 122 -18.01 4.96 -0.55
CA GLU A 122 -18.51 3.79 -1.29
C GLU A 122 -17.53 3.34 -2.38
N LYS A 123 -16.95 4.28 -3.12
CA LYS A 123 -15.92 3.98 -4.13
C LYS A 123 -14.71 3.30 -3.48
N ALA A 124 -14.19 3.86 -2.39
CA ALA A 124 -13.08 3.28 -1.64
C ALA A 124 -13.42 1.92 -1.02
N SER A 125 -14.66 1.73 -0.56
CA SER A 125 -15.11 0.44 -0.02
C SER A 125 -15.18 -0.66 -1.09
N LYS A 126 -15.58 -0.33 -2.30
CA LYS A 126 -15.63 -1.27 -3.44
C LYS A 126 -14.23 -1.55 -4.02
N ALA A 127 -13.35 -0.55 -4.04
CA ALA A 127 -12.00 -0.65 -4.59
C ALA A 127 -11.00 -1.33 -3.63
N SER A 128 -11.36 -1.45 -2.35
CA SER A 128 -10.48 -1.91 -1.28
C SER A 128 -10.01 -3.35 -1.48
N GLY A 129 -8.74 -3.50 -1.79
CA GLY A 129 -8.03 -4.77 -1.72
C GLY A 129 -7.88 -5.54 -3.04
N GLU A 130 -8.33 -5.02 -4.16
CA GLU A 130 -8.05 -5.62 -5.45
C GLU A 130 -6.87 -4.91 -6.12
N SER A 131 -5.70 -5.50 -6.01
CA SER A 131 -4.61 -5.21 -6.94
C SER A 131 -5.11 -5.53 -8.35
N ARG A 132 -5.08 -4.55 -9.24
CA ARG A 132 -5.72 -4.68 -10.55
C ARG A 132 -4.74 -5.11 -11.63
N LEU A 133 -3.47 -4.80 -11.44
CA LEU A 133 -2.37 -5.17 -12.31
C LEU A 133 -1.12 -5.38 -11.46
N ALA A 134 -0.42 -6.47 -11.72
CA ALA A 134 0.92 -6.70 -11.22
C ALA A 134 1.94 -6.55 -12.36
N ILE A 135 3.09 -5.98 -12.07
CA ILE A 135 4.21 -5.84 -13.01
C ILE A 135 5.42 -6.51 -12.38
N ALA A 136 5.94 -7.55 -13.02
CA ALA A 136 7.20 -8.14 -12.64
C ALA A 136 8.29 -7.60 -13.56
N ILE A 137 9.24 -6.87 -13.00
CA ILE A 137 10.45 -6.45 -13.72
C ILE A 137 11.46 -7.57 -13.63
N VAL A 138 11.79 -8.13 -14.79
CA VAL A 138 12.61 -9.33 -14.93
C VAL A 138 13.97 -8.96 -15.50
N GLU A 139 14.99 -9.07 -14.68
CA GLU A 139 16.39 -8.92 -15.03
C GLU A 139 17.10 -10.28 -14.99
N HIS A 140 18.37 -10.31 -15.29
CA HIS A 140 19.12 -11.56 -15.40
C HIS A 140 19.21 -12.34 -14.07
N ASP A 141 19.44 -11.65 -12.99
CA ASP A 141 19.70 -12.17 -11.64
C ASP A 141 18.74 -11.62 -10.58
N GLU A 142 17.79 -10.78 -10.99
CA GLU A 142 16.82 -10.17 -10.11
C GLU A 142 15.42 -10.10 -10.78
N ILE A 143 14.38 -10.36 -10.00
CA ILE A 143 13.00 -10.17 -10.41
C ILE A 143 12.29 -9.42 -9.29
N THR A 144 11.72 -8.26 -9.62
CA THR A 144 10.99 -7.45 -8.64
C THR A 144 9.52 -7.36 -9.03
N LEU A 145 8.65 -7.70 -8.10
CA LEU A 145 7.20 -7.64 -8.28
C LEU A 145 6.66 -6.31 -7.75
N TYR A 146 5.93 -5.62 -8.60
CA TYR A 146 5.19 -4.41 -8.27
C TYR A 146 3.70 -4.62 -8.45
N GLU A 147 2.90 -4.01 -7.60
CA GLU A 147 1.47 -3.87 -7.77
C GLU A 147 1.12 -2.44 -8.16
N LEU A 148 0.27 -2.31 -9.17
CA LEU A 148 -0.32 -1.04 -9.55
C LEU A 148 -1.62 -0.86 -8.77
N ALA A 149 -1.63 0.12 -7.87
CA ALA A 149 -2.77 0.54 -7.08
C ALA A 149 -3.34 1.86 -7.63
N LEU A 150 -4.53 2.29 -7.15
CA LEU A 150 -5.19 3.52 -7.60
C LEU A 150 -4.34 4.79 -7.41
N HIS A 151 -3.47 4.79 -6.41
CA HIS A 151 -2.69 5.97 -6.01
C HIS A 151 -1.18 5.76 -6.09
N GLY A 152 -0.72 4.74 -6.82
CA GLY A 152 0.71 4.55 -7.03
C GLY A 152 1.14 3.13 -7.30
N ILE A 153 2.45 2.94 -7.29
CA ILE A 153 3.13 1.68 -7.53
C ILE A 153 3.76 1.24 -6.21
N ARG A 154 3.43 0.04 -5.77
CA ARG A 154 3.99 -0.59 -4.59
C ARG A 154 4.90 -1.73 -4.98
N GLU A 155 6.11 -1.77 -4.42
CA GLU A 155 6.96 -2.95 -4.48
C GLU A 155 6.44 -3.99 -3.48
N VAL A 156 6.19 -5.21 -3.95
CA VAL A 156 5.58 -6.30 -3.16
C VAL A 156 6.62 -7.32 -2.77
N ALA A 157 7.50 -7.68 -3.69
CA ALA A 157 8.53 -8.69 -3.47
C ALA A 157 9.73 -8.47 -4.40
N GLN A 158 10.90 -8.83 -3.90
CA GLN A 158 12.14 -8.84 -4.66
C GLN A 158 12.77 -10.24 -4.55
N PHE A 159 13.08 -10.84 -5.67
CA PHE A 159 13.70 -12.15 -5.77
C PHE A 159 15.10 -11.98 -6.38
N THR A 160 16.13 -12.36 -5.65
CA THR A 160 17.51 -12.27 -6.11
C THR A 160 18.10 -13.68 -6.26
N MET A 161 18.75 -13.93 -7.39
CA MET A 161 19.43 -15.18 -7.64
C MET A 161 20.69 -15.28 -6.80
N ARG A 162 20.79 -16.31 -5.97
CA ARG A 162 21.97 -16.59 -5.15
C ARG A 162 22.79 -17.69 -5.83
N GLY A 163 24.09 -17.52 -5.99
CA GLY A 163 25.03 -18.57 -6.42
C GLY A 163 25.51 -18.53 -7.87
N GLY A 164 25.27 -17.47 -8.63
CA GLY A 164 25.74 -17.28 -10.00
C GLY A 164 27.13 -16.62 -10.14
N GLY A 165 28.01 -16.76 -9.16
CA GLY A 165 29.36 -16.16 -9.21
C GLY A 165 30.22 -16.77 -10.34
N LYS A 166 31.01 -15.95 -11.02
CA LYS A 166 31.89 -16.28 -12.16
C LYS A 166 32.90 -17.42 -11.94
N TYR A 167 32.91 -18.04 -10.76
CA TYR A 167 33.95 -19.01 -10.35
C TYR A 167 33.46 -20.43 -10.08
N SER A 168 32.15 -20.74 -10.20
CA SER A 168 31.64 -22.09 -9.90
C SER A 168 30.90 -22.70 -11.09
N GLY A 169 31.60 -23.50 -11.84
CA GLY A 169 30.99 -24.36 -12.88
C GLY A 169 30.86 -23.68 -14.26
N GLY A 170 30.98 -24.47 -15.31
CA GLY A 170 30.89 -24.00 -16.69
C GLY A 170 29.49 -23.47 -17.05
N VAL A 171 29.33 -22.96 -18.26
CA VAL A 171 28.11 -22.34 -18.81
C VAL A 171 26.82 -23.15 -18.52
N ARG A 172 26.86 -24.47 -18.49
CA ARG A 172 25.72 -25.35 -18.18
C ARG A 172 25.25 -25.21 -16.72
N ALA A 173 26.18 -25.17 -15.76
CA ALA A 173 25.81 -25.01 -14.36
C ALA A 173 25.18 -23.62 -14.09
N SER A 174 25.61 -22.59 -14.82
CA SER A 174 25.01 -21.26 -14.77
C SER A 174 23.58 -21.27 -15.34
N GLN A 175 23.33 -22.01 -16.40
CA GLN A 175 21.99 -22.13 -17.00
C GLN A 175 21.02 -22.87 -16.09
N GLU A 176 21.43 -23.99 -15.49
CA GLU A 176 20.62 -24.75 -14.54
C GLU A 176 20.22 -23.92 -13.31
N VAL A 177 21.15 -23.11 -12.80
CA VAL A 177 20.84 -22.19 -11.67
C VAL A 177 19.83 -21.13 -12.07
N GLN A 178 19.94 -20.56 -13.27
CA GLN A 178 18.98 -19.60 -13.80
C GLN A 178 17.59 -20.21 -14.00
N ASP A 179 17.53 -21.43 -14.57
CA ASP A 179 16.28 -22.14 -14.81
C ASP A 179 15.59 -22.49 -13.48
N ALA A 180 16.34 -22.99 -12.50
CA ALA A 180 15.84 -23.27 -11.16
C ALA A 180 15.35 -21.99 -10.45
N PHE A 181 16.05 -20.87 -10.60
CA PHE A 181 15.64 -19.58 -10.07
C PHE A 181 14.32 -19.12 -10.68
N ARG A 182 14.20 -19.14 -12.01
CA ARG A 182 12.97 -18.74 -12.72
C ARG A 182 11.79 -19.63 -12.36
N ALA A 183 11.97 -20.95 -12.32
CA ALA A 183 10.92 -21.88 -11.93
C ALA A 183 10.42 -21.64 -10.50
N LYS A 184 11.35 -21.36 -9.58
CA LYS A 184 10.98 -20.97 -8.19
C LYS A 184 10.18 -19.68 -8.17
N VAL A 185 10.67 -18.63 -8.84
CA VAL A 185 9.98 -17.32 -8.85
C VAL A 185 8.61 -17.43 -9.53
N ALA A 186 8.48 -18.18 -10.62
CA ALA A 186 7.19 -18.42 -11.28
C ALA A 186 6.17 -19.03 -10.31
N LYS A 187 6.58 -19.99 -9.49
CA LYS A 187 5.74 -20.60 -8.45
C LYS A 187 5.38 -19.61 -7.36
N ASP A 188 6.35 -18.83 -6.87
CA ASP A 188 6.14 -17.84 -5.82
C ASP A 188 5.20 -16.72 -6.29
N LEU A 189 5.35 -16.23 -7.53
CA LEU A 189 4.45 -15.25 -8.14
C LEU A 189 3.02 -15.79 -8.28
N HIS A 190 2.88 -17.06 -8.66
CA HIS A 190 1.54 -17.69 -8.75
C HIS A 190 0.86 -17.80 -7.38
N LEU A 191 1.60 -18.08 -6.32
CA LEU A 191 1.08 -18.22 -4.96
C LEU A 191 0.77 -16.87 -4.30
N GLN A 192 1.55 -15.84 -4.58
CA GLN A 192 1.41 -14.52 -3.94
C GLN A 192 0.33 -13.65 -4.58
N LEU A 193 0.13 -13.78 -5.89
CA LEU A 193 -0.84 -12.97 -6.62
C LEU A 193 -2.20 -13.65 -6.67
N PRO A 194 -3.30 -12.96 -6.37
CA PRO A 194 -4.66 -13.47 -6.59
C PRO A 194 -4.85 -13.89 -8.06
N GLU A 195 -5.60 -14.96 -8.32
CA GLU A 195 -5.78 -15.52 -9.67
C GLU A 195 -6.31 -14.50 -10.69
N LYS A 196 -7.16 -13.58 -10.24
CA LYS A 196 -7.80 -12.56 -11.09
C LYS A 196 -6.89 -11.39 -11.47
N VAL A 197 -5.72 -11.26 -10.84
CA VAL A 197 -4.79 -10.15 -11.11
C VAL A 197 -4.01 -10.47 -12.37
N ALA A 198 -4.11 -9.60 -13.38
CA ALA A 198 -3.27 -9.69 -14.58
C ALA A 198 -1.80 -9.43 -14.22
N LEU A 199 -0.88 -10.14 -14.87
CA LEU A 199 0.56 -9.98 -14.64
C LEU A 199 1.24 -9.60 -15.95
N LEU A 200 1.91 -8.44 -15.92
CA LEU A 200 2.80 -7.98 -16.97
C LEU A 200 4.24 -8.33 -16.61
N LEU A 201 4.92 -9.09 -17.46
CA LEU A 201 6.35 -9.35 -17.36
C LEU A 201 7.10 -8.31 -18.19
N ALA A 202 7.80 -7.40 -17.54
CA ALA A 202 8.57 -6.36 -18.20
C ALA A 202 10.06 -6.50 -17.84
N GLY A 203 10.92 -5.87 -18.61
CA GLY A 203 12.35 -5.87 -18.32
C GLY A 203 13.23 -5.83 -19.56
N PRO A 204 14.53 -5.52 -19.38
CA PRO A 204 15.49 -5.52 -20.46
C PRO A 204 15.86 -6.93 -20.93
N GLY A 205 16.17 -7.07 -22.21
CA GLY A 205 16.65 -8.34 -22.79
C GLY A 205 15.58 -9.43 -22.87
N LEU A 206 16.00 -10.69 -22.78
CA LEU A 206 15.17 -11.87 -23.04
C LEU A 206 14.78 -12.64 -21.76
N ALA A 207 15.23 -12.23 -20.58
CA ALA A 207 14.97 -12.96 -19.34
C ALA A 207 13.46 -13.10 -19.04
N ARG A 208 12.65 -12.10 -19.41
CA ARG A 208 11.18 -12.12 -19.25
C ARG A 208 10.51 -13.22 -20.09
N GLU A 209 11.02 -13.52 -21.29
CA GLU A 209 10.47 -14.56 -22.16
C GLU A 209 10.70 -15.97 -21.56
N ALA A 210 11.85 -16.15 -20.91
CA ALA A 210 12.14 -17.39 -20.20
C ALA A 210 11.20 -17.55 -18.99
N LEU A 211 10.96 -16.51 -18.22
CA LEU A 211 9.99 -16.54 -17.11
C LEU A 211 8.55 -16.76 -17.61
N LEU A 212 8.18 -16.13 -18.74
CA LEU A 212 6.88 -16.38 -19.37
C LEU A 212 6.67 -17.85 -19.68
N SER A 213 7.71 -18.53 -20.19
CA SER A 213 7.63 -19.95 -20.52
C SER A 213 7.35 -20.82 -19.30
N GLU A 214 7.95 -20.49 -18.14
CA GLU A 214 7.68 -21.17 -16.87
C GLU A 214 6.24 -20.93 -16.35
N MET A 215 5.65 -19.78 -16.69
CA MET A 215 4.32 -19.38 -16.18
C MET A 215 3.14 -19.73 -17.08
N LYS A 216 3.36 -20.21 -18.30
CA LYS A 216 2.29 -20.52 -19.28
C LYS A 216 1.21 -21.49 -18.77
N HIS A 217 1.52 -22.32 -17.81
CA HIS A 217 0.60 -23.32 -17.26
C HIS A 217 -0.27 -22.83 -16.11
N THR A 218 -0.12 -21.56 -15.72
CA THR A 218 -0.83 -21.02 -14.54
C THR A 218 -2.26 -20.57 -14.83
N GLY A 219 -2.68 -20.52 -16.10
CA GLY A 219 -4.01 -20.03 -16.49
C GLY A 219 -4.24 -18.52 -16.28
N ARG A 220 -3.23 -17.79 -15.83
CA ARG A 220 -3.27 -16.35 -15.57
C ARG A 220 -3.14 -15.56 -16.87
N THR A 221 -3.79 -14.38 -16.95
CA THR A 221 -3.53 -13.42 -18.02
C THR A 221 -2.11 -12.89 -17.88
N LEU A 222 -1.28 -13.20 -18.89
CA LEU A 222 0.15 -12.85 -18.94
C LEU A 222 0.43 -12.10 -20.23
N LYS A 223 1.14 -10.98 -20.12
CA LYS A 223 1.73 -10.26 -21.27
C LYS A 223 3.19 -9.96 -20.98
N THR A 224 3.98 -9.75 -22.06
CA THR A 224 5.38 -9.34 -21.95
C THR A 224 5.64 -8.04 -22.69
N VAL A 225 6.49 -7.20 -22.10
CA VAL A 225 6.89 -5.91 -22.66
C VAL A 225 8.38 -5.70 -22.42
N GLY A 226 9.12 -5.26 -23.47
CA GLY A 226 10.51 -4.86 -23.32
C GLY A 226 10.63 -3.49 -22.69
N THR A 227 11.58 -3.32 -21.75
CA THR A 227 11.97 -2.01 -21.22
C THR A 227 13.45 -1.77 -21.45
N SER A 228 13.86 -0.51 -21.50
CA SER A 228 15.25 -0.12 -21.66
C SER A 228 16.07 -0.33 -20.39
N ILE A 229 15.40 -0.25 -19.23
CA ILE A 229 15.99 -0.31 -17.89
C ILE A 229 15.18 -1.25 -16.99
N GLY A 230 15.81 -1.71 -15.90
CA GLY A 230 15.21 -2.55 -14.89
C GLY A 230 14.66 -1.77 -13.69
N GLY A 231 14.28 -2.52 -12.64
CA GLY A 231 13.82 -1.98 -11.38
C GLY A 231 12.59 -1.06 -11.50
N ARG A 232 12.43 -0.15 -10.53
CA ARG A 232 11.29 0.80 -10.51
C ARG A 232 11.26 1.73 -11.72
N SER A 233 12.42 2.07 -12.29
CA SER A 233 12.48 2.89 -13.51
C SER A 233 11.86 2.20 -14.71
N GLY A 234 12.03 0.87 -14.82
CA GLY A 234 11.35 0.06 -15.85
C GLY A 234 9.83 0.06 -15.70
N VAL A 235 9.31 0.06 -14.46
CA VAL A 235 7.85 0.21 -14.24
C VAL A 235 7.37 1.58 -14.71
N ASN A 236 8.11 2.65 -14.41
CA ASN A 236 7.76 4.00 -14.86
C ASN A 236 7.77 4.10 -16.40
N GLU A 237 8.74 3.45 -17.07
CA GLU A 237 8.79 3.36 -18.53
C GLU A 237 7.54 2.67 -19.08
N VAL A 238 7.16 1.52 -18.53
CA VAL A 238 5.95 0.79 -18.92
C VAL A 238 4.70 1.66 -18.83
N LEU A 239 4.55 2.43 -17.76
CA LEU A 239 3.39 3.27 -17.53
C LEU A 239 3.41 4.53 -18.40
N ALA A 240 4.57 5.21 -18.51
CA ALA A 240 4.72 6.44 -19.28
C ALA A 240 4.53 6.23 -20.79
N GLU A 241 4.95 5.07 -21.31
CA GLU A 241 4.80 4.72 -22.72
C GLU A 241 3.46 4.03 -23.03
N GLY A 242 2.61 3.83 -22.01
CA GLY A 242 1.31 3.17 -22.19
C GLY A 242 1.41 1.69 -22.57
N LEU A 243 2.57 1.04 -22.33
CA LEU A 243 2.83 -0.35 -22.74
C LEU A 243 1.95 -1.38 -22.00
N ALA A 244 1.32 -0.98 -20.90
CA ALA A 244 0.32 -1.76 -20.19
C ALA A 244 -1.11 -1.51 -20.71
N GLY A 245 -1.30 -0.60 -21.69
CA GLY A 245 -2.60 -0.07 -22.10
C GLY A 245 -3.64 -1.12 -22.42
N GLU A 246 -3.30 -2.12 -23.23
CA GLU A 246 -4.23 -3.20 -23.59
C GLU A 246 -4.68 -4.01 -22.36
N LEU A 247 -3.76 -4.33 -21.43
CA LEU A 247 -4.12 -5.03 -20.19
C LEU A 247 -4.98 -4.18 -19.27
N LEU A 248 -4.70 -2.88 -19.22
CA LEU A 248 -5.48 -1.92 -18.44
C LEU A 248 -6.89 -1.75 -19.03
N GLU A 249 -7.03 -1.74 -20.37
CA GLU A 249 -8.33 -1.68 -21.06
C GLU A 249 -9.16 -2.95 -20.84
N GLU A 250 -8.58 -4.12 -21.03
CA GLU A 250 -9.24 -5.42 -20.82
C GLU A 250 -9.78 -5.57 -19.38
N HIS A 251 -9.10 -4.97 -18.39
CA HIS A 251 -9.51 -4.99 -16.99
C HIS A 251 -10.30 -3.74 -16.54
N GLY A 252 -10.69 -2.86 -17.48
CA GLY A 252 -11.53 -1.68 -17.19
C GLY A 252 -10.81 -0.55 -16.42
N LEU A 253 -9.48 -0.55 -16.39
CA LEU A 253 -8.65 0.35 -15.57
C LEU A 253 -8.37 1.72 -16.20
N VAL A 254 -8.46 1.85 -17.52
CA VAL A 254 -8.11 3.09 -18.26
C VAL A 254 -8.92 4.30 -17.81
N LYS A 255 -10.19 4.09 -17.45
CA LYS A 255 -11.08 5.17 -16.99
C LYS A 255 -10.78 5.68 -15.57
N GLU A 256 -10.00 4.95 -14.78
CA GLU A 256 -9.79 5.25 -13.37
C GLU A 256 -8.40 5.81 -13.06
N ILE A 257 -7.40 5.56 -13.91
CA ILE A 257 -6.00 5.97 -13.68
C ILE A 257 -5.73 7.38 -14.23
N GLY A 258 -6.64 7.95 -15.02
CA GLY A 258 -6.52 9.34 -15.49
C GLY A 258 -5.31 9.60 -16.41
N LEU A 259 -4.92 8.59 -17.21
CA LEU A 259 -3.93 8.74 -18.30
C LEU A 259 -4.57 9.37 -19.54
#